data_ecad3720f5f946ee0c68f0eb1fd4e05c
#
_entry.id   ecad3720f5f946ee0c68f0eb1fd4e05c
#
_cell.length_a   1.000
_cell.length_b   1.000
_cell.length_c   1.000
_cell.angle_alpha   90.00
_cell.angle_beta   90.00
_cell.angle_gamma   90.00
#
_symmetry.space_group_name_H-M   'P 1'
#
loop_
_entity.id
_entity.type
_entity.pdbx_description
1 polymer ?
#
loop_
_entity_poly.entity_id
_entity_poly.type
_entity_poly.pdbx_seq_one_letter_code
_entity_poly.pdbx_strand_id
1 'polypeptide(L)'
;MASKTVEDVLFPGIDVQVDRVSDSSDVLVVEAVSTASPGRCPDCQQQARRIHSTYQRTLDERPLGSRRVIVRLRVRRYFCDRKSCSRKTFVEQVPGLSERHRRSSTGLTGWLRSIAIELGGRPAARLCRRLRLAAGRTRLLRLLTAPTVPDRAPRVLGVDEFAFRKGCTYGTVLVDVEGRPGRGRAARPRLGDVRGLAH
;
A
#
# COMPACT_ATOMS: atom_id res chain seq x y z
N MET A 1 -11.03 -30.53 14.28
CA MET A 1 -10.37 -29.47 13.49
C MET A 1 -11.47 -28.65 12.84
N ALA A 2 -11.56 -27.36 13.12
CA ALA A 2 -12.54 -26.49 12.46
C ALA A 2 -12.19 -26.35 10.97
N SER A 3 -13.15 -26.56 10.10
CA SER A 3 -12.99 -26.34 8.66
C SER A 3 -12.77 -24.85 8.43
N LYS A 4 -11.67 -24.46 7.81
CA LYS A 4 -11.44 -23.05 7.41
C LYS A 4 -12.26 -22.74 6.18
N THR A 5 -12.93 -21.59 6.19
CA THR A 5 -13.65 -21.09 5.03
C THR A 5 -12.67 -20.49 4.00
N VAL A 6 -13.16 -20.19 2.79
CA VAL A 6 -12.36 -19.55 1.74
C VAL A 6 -11.89 -18.17 2.21
N GLU A 7 -12.72 -17.45 2.96
CA GLU A 7 -12.42 -16.15 3.55
C GLU A 7 -11.25 -16.24 4.53
N ASP A 8 -11.25 -17.24 5.42
CA ASP A 8 -10.20 -17.45 6.41
C ASP A 8 -8.83 -17.70 5.76
N VAL A 9 -8.82 -18.29 4.56
CA VAL A 9 -7.60 -18.59 3.82
C VAL A 9 -7.12 -17.39 2.99
N LEU A 10 -8.04 -16.72 2.26
CA LEU A 10 -7.69 -15.61 1.37
C LEU A 10 -7.54 -14.28 2.11
N PHE A 11 -8.36 -14.06 3.13
CA PHE A 11 -8.48 -12.78 3.83
C PHE A 11 -8.49 -12.97 5.35
N PRO A 12 -7.46 -13.57 5.95
CA PRO A 12 -7.46 -13.90 7.38
C PRO A 12 -7.62 -12.63 8.24
N GLY A 13 -8.65 -12.64 9.10
CA GLY A 13 -8.94 -11.52 10.00
C GLY A 13 -9.49 -10.27 9.32
N ILE A 14 -10.03 -10.40 8.10
CA ILE A 14 -10.65 -9.29 7.36
C ILE A 14 -12.17 -9.52 7.28
N ASP A 15 -12.95 -8.49 7.59
CA ASP A 15 -14.41 -8.55 7.61
C ASP A 15 -14.99 -8.53 6.18
N VAL A 16 -14.90 -9.66 5.51
CA VAL A 16 -15.45 -9.91 4.18
C VAL A 16 -16.06 -11.30 4.11
N GLN A 17 -17.08 -11.44 3.28
CA GLN A 17 -17.64 -12.70 2.85
C GLN A 17 -17.35 -12.88 1.37
N VAL A 18 -16.88 -14.05 0.96
CA VAL A 18 -16.66 -14.41 -0.43
C VAL A 18 -17.94 -15.01 -1.01
N ASP A 19 -18.56 -14.32 -1.96
CA ASP A 19 -19.79 -14.79 -2.62
C ASP A 19 -19.45 -15.80 -3.73
N ARG A 20 -18.34 -15.56 -4.47
CA ARG A 20 -17.95 -16.39 -5.61
C ARG A 20 -16.45 -16.27 -5.88
N VAL A 21 -15.89 -17.40 -6.34
CA VAL A 21 -14.55 -17.45 -6.94
C VAL A 21 -14.70 -17.96 -8.35
N SER A 22 -14.27 -17.19 -9.33
CA SER A 22 -14.29 -17.56 -10.75
C SER A 22 -12.87 -17.69 -11.24
N ASP A 23 -12.58 -18.80 -11.89
CA ASP A 23 -11.26 -19.14 -12.40
C ASP A 23 -11.24 -19.08 -13.93
N SER A 24 -10.29 -18.36 -14.47
CA SER A 24 -9.91 -18.40 -15.87
C SER A 24 -8.41 -18.66 -15.98
N SER A 25 -7.92 -19.07 -17.14
CA SER A 25 -6.56 -19.58 -17.34
C SER A 25 -5.44 -18.78 -16.66
N ASP A 26 -5.59 -17.47 -16.53
CA ASP A 26 -4.56 -16.56 -16.00
C ASP A 26 -5.03 -15.68 -14.83
N VAL A 27 -6.33 -15.63 -14.56
CA VAL A 27 -6.93 -14.69 -13.61
C VAL A 27 -7.92 -15.40 -12.71
N LEU A 28 -7.75 -15.24 -11.42
CA LEU A 28 -8.72 -15.61 -10.40
C LEU A 28 -9.49 -14.35 -9.98
N VAL A 29 -10.80 -14.37 -10.16
CA VAL A 29 -11.68 -13.28 -9.72
C VAL A 29 -12.41 -13.71 -8.47
N VAL A 30 -12.21 -12.98 -7.38
CA VAL A 30 -12.88 -13.18 -6.09
C VAL A 30 -13.92 -12.09 -5.93
N GLU A 31 -15.21 -12.48 -5.92
CA GLU A 31 -16.32 -11.58 -5.63
C GLU A 31 -16.61 -11.65 -4.14
N ALA A 32 -16.47 -10.52 -3.46
CA ALA A 32 -16.61 -10.43 -2.02
C ALA A 32 -17.46 -9.23 -1.59
N VAL A 33 -18.07 -9.35 -0.43
CA VAL A 33 -18.90 -8.32 0.20
C VAL A 33 -18.31 -7.95 1.55
N SER A 34 -18.29 -6.67 1.88
CA SER A 34 -17.91 -6.21 3.21
C SER A 34 -18.95 -6.62 4.24
N THR A 35 -18.51 -7.29 5.30
CA THR A 35 -19.28 -7.61 6.50
C THR A 35 -18.95 -6.70 7.68
N ALA A 36 -18.00 -5.77 7.50
CA ALA A 36 -17.58 -4.83 8.52
C ALA A 36 -18.74 -4.01 9.10
N SER A 37 -18.61 -3.61 10.35
CA SER A 37 -19.54 -2.67 10.99
C SER A 37 -19.60 -1.35 10.24
N PRO A 38 -20.71 -0.58 10.32
CA PRO A 38 -20.83 0.71 9.68
C PRO A 38 -19.66 1.63 9.99
N GLY A 39 -19.04 2.19 8.96
CA GLY A 39 -17.87 3.04 9.08
C GLY A 39 -18.17 4.40 9.71
N ARG A 40 -17.11 5.13 10.02
CA ARG A 40 -17.19 6.52 10.50
C ARG A 40 -16.90 7.50 9.36
N CYS A 41 -17.56 8.65 9.38
CA CYS A 41 -17.25 9.73 8.44
C CYS A 41 -15.79 10.15 8.61
N PRO A 42 -14.99 10.19 7.52
CA PRO A 42 -13.57 10.52 7.63
C PRO A 42 -13.30 11.96 8.10
N ASP A 43 -14.25 12.87 7.93
CA ASP A 43 -14.06 14.28 8.28
C ASP A 43 -14.52 14.60 9.70
N CYS A 44 -15.66 14.07 10.12
CA CYS A 44 -16.26 14.41 11.42
C CYS A 44 -16.35 13.25 12.42
N GLN A 45 -15.89 12.06 12.03
CA GLN A 45 -15.88 10.83 12.83
C GLN A 45 -17.26 10.34 13.30
N GLN A 46 -18.36 10.96 12.83
CA GLN A 46 -19.72 10.49 13.11
C GLN A 46 -19.91 9.09 12.53
N GLN A 47 -20.42 8.17 13.35
CA GLN A 47 -20.76 6.83 12.90
C GLN A 47 -21.92 6.87 11.90
N ALA A 48 -21.80 6.12 10.82
CA ALA A 48 -22.87 6.00 9.83
C ALA A 48 -24.09 5.28 10.41
N ARG A 49 -25.26 5.73 10.02
CA ARG A 49 -26.54 5.08 10.36
C ARG A 49 -27.35 4.67 9.14
N ARG A 50 -27.21 5.42 8.03
CA ARG A 50 -28.01 5.22 6.82
C ARG A 50 -27.12 4.90 5.63
N ILE A 51 -27.48 3.84 4.91
CA ILE A 51 -26.83 3.46 3.65
C ILE A 51 -27.43 4.35 2.55
N HIS A 52 -26.57 4.96 1.76
CA HIS A 52 -26.92 5.69 0.54
C HIS A 52 -27.08 4.74 -0.65
N SER A 53 -26.07 3.90 -0.86
CA SER A 53 -25.99 2.95 -1.97
C SER A 53 -24.91 1.92 -1.72
N THR A 54 -24.82 0.93 -2.57
CA THR A 54 -23.67 0.02 -2.65
C THR A 54 -22.95 0.24 -3.97
N TYR A 55 -21.66 -0.03 -4.00
CA TYR A 55 -20.91 -0.04 -5.24
C TYR A 55 -19.73 -1.02 -5.18
N GLN A 56 -19.29 -1.43 -6.34
CA GLN A 56 -18.23 -2.40 -6.50
C GLN A 56 -16.88 -1.70 -6.72
N ARG A 57 -15.88 -2.13 -5.96
CA ARG A 57 -14.48 -1.76 -6.16
C ARG A 57 -13.73 -2.95 -6.76
N THR A 58 -12.85 -2.66 -7.69
CA THR A 58 -11.93 -3.66 -8.22
C THR A 58 -10.54 -3.40 -7.65
N LEU A 59 -9.98 -4.41 -6.99
CA LEU A 59 -8.66 -4.36 -6.38
C LEU A 59 -7.78 -5.47 -6.97
N ASP A 60 -6.55 -5.11 -7.34
CA ASP A 60 -5.51 -6.12 -7.55
C ASP A 60 -5.09 -6.69 -6.20
N GLU A 61 -4.95 -8.01 -6.11
CA GLU A 61 -4.47 -8.72 -4.92
C GLU A 61 -3.15 -9.45 -5.24
N ARG A 62 -2.51 -9.97 -4.20
CA ARG A 62 -1.35 -10.85 -4.34
C ARG A 62 -1.72 -12.05 -5.20
N PRO A 63 -0.83 -12.52 -6.08
CA PRO A 63 -1.11 -13.68 -6.92
C PRO A 63 -1.28 -14.93 -6.06
N LEU A 64 -2.10 -15.85 -6.53
CA LEU A 64 -2.24 -17.17 -5.97
C LEU A 64 -1.67 -18.20 -6.97
N GLY A 65 -0.56 -18.82 -6.59
CA GLY A 65 0.22 -19.62 -7.55
C GLY A 65 0.71 -18.74 -8.71
N SER A 66 0.45 -19.19 -9.93
CA SER A 66 0.80 -18.44 -11.16
C SER A 66 -0.29 -17.49 -11.66
N ARG A 67 -1.41 -17.36 -10.95
CA ARG A 67 -2.58 -16.60 -11.38
C ARG A 67 -2.62 -15.21 -10.75
N ARG A 68 -2.92 -14.21 -11.55
CA ARG A 68 -3.28 -12.88 -11.04
C ARG A 68 -4.60 -12.97 -10.29
N VAL A 69 -4.70 -12.33 -9.14
CA VAL A 69 -5.93 -12.27 -8.35
C VAL A 69 -6.54 -10.87 -8.43
N ILE A 70 -7.82 -10.83 -8.76
CA ILE A 70 -8.63 -9.61 -8.78
C ILE A 70 -9.75 -9.77 -7.77
N VAL A 71 -9.86 -8.86 -6.83
CA VAL A 71 -10.96 -8.81 -5.86
C VAL A 71 -11.99 -7.80 -6.33
N ARG A 72 -13.22 -8.25 -6.57
CA ARG A 72 -14.40 -7.42 -6.81
C ARG A 72 -15.14 -7.25 -5.49
N LEU A 73 -14.78 -6.21 -4.77
CA LEU A 73 -15.29 -5.94 -3.43
C LEU A 73 -16.52 -5.04 -3.49
N ARG A 74 -17.68 -5.55 -3.06
CA ARG A 74 -18.90 -4.78 -2.88
C ARG A 74 -18.87 -4.11 -1.51
N VAL A 75 -18.92 -2.77 -1.50
CA VAL A 75 -18.88 -1.92 -0.31
C VAL A 75 -20.08 -1.00 -0.25
N ARG A 76 -20.40 -0.54 0.95
CA ARG A 76 -21.51 0.38 1.18
C ARG A 76 -21.03 1.83 1.10
N ARG A 77 -21.90 2.68 0.60
CA ARG A 77 -21.76 4.14 0.69
C ARG A 77 -22.79 4.63 1.69
N TYR A 78 -22.35 5.47 2.61
CA TYR A 78 -23.15 5.97 3.70
C TYR A 78 -23.44 7.45 3.58
N PHE A 79 -24.53 7.92 4.15
CA PHE A 79 -24.75 9.33 4.43
C PHE A 79 -23.97 9.75 5.68
N CYS A 80 -23.49 11.00 5.67
CA CYS A 80 -23.06 11.67 6.89
C CYS A 80 -24.23 12.48 7.42
N ASP A 81 -24.78 12.07 8.56
CA ASP A 81 -25.97 12.69 9.14
C ASP A 81 -25.65 13.94 9.99
N ARG A 82 -24.38 14.29 10.15
CA ARG A 82 -23.99 15.51 10.88
C ARG A 82 -24.21 16.74 10.01
N LYS A 83 -25.17 17.60 10.38
CA LYS A 83 -25.56 18.79 9.61
C LYS A 83 -24.39 19.76 9.37
N SER A 84 -23.49 19.93 10.36
CA SER A 84 -22.32 20.82 10.28
C SER A 84 -21.16 20.23 9.46
N CYS A 85 -21.25 18.98 8.97
CA CYS A 85 -20.19 18.37 8.19
C CYS A 85 -20.35 18.73 6.71
N SER A 86 -19.26 19.16 6.07
CA SER A 86 -19.24 19.46 4.64
C SER A 86 -19.45 18.19 3.78
N ARG A 87 -19.05 17.03 4.32
CA ARG A 87 -19.19 15.75 3.64
C ARG A 87 -20.62 15.22 3.74
N LYS A 88 -21.25 15.01 2.60
CA LYS A 88 -22.63 14.47 2.55
C LYS A 88 -22.66 12.95 2.51
N THR A 89 -21.67 12.34 1.85
CA THR A 89 -21.58 10.88 1.75
C THR A 89 -20.13 10.42 1.82
N PHE A 90 -19.90 9.19 2.26
CA PHE A 90 -18.58 8.56 2.27
C PHE A 90 -18.71 7.06 2.01
N VAL A 91 -17.62 6.48 1.52
CA VAL A 91 -17.55 5.06 1.19
C VAL A 91 -16.87 4.32 2.33
N GLU A 92 -17.42 3.18 2.66
CA GLU A 92 -16.85 2.21 3.56
C GLU A 92 -15.42 1.83 3.14
N GLN A 93 -14.55 1.70 4.10
CA GLN A 93 -13.24 1.09 3.91
C GLN A 93 -13.25 -0.24 4.68
N VAL A 94 -12.64 -1.25 4.09
CA VAL A 94 -12.44 -2.55 4.76
C VAL A 94 -11.00 -2.58 5.27
N PRO A 95 -10.81 -2.45 6.59
CA PRO A 95 -9.47 -2.48 7.18
C PRO A 95 -8.71 -3.75 6.77
N GLY A 96 -7.42 -3.62 6.50
CA GLY A 96 -6.60 -4.75 6.05
C GLY A 96 -6.73 -5.11 4.57
N LEU A 97 -7.82 -4.73 3.89
CA LEU A 97 -8.03 -5.04 2.48
C LEU A 97 -8.02 -3.80 1.58
N SER A 98 -8.79 -2.76 1.91
CA SER A 98 -8.96 -1.63 1.02
C SER A 98 -8.66 -0.29 1.67
N GLU A 99 -7.96 0.57 0.93
CA GLU A 99 -7.72 1.97 1.29
C GLU A 99 -8.40 2.90 0.30
N ARG A 100 -8.63 4.14 0.75
CA ARG A 100 -9.25 5.17 -0.08
C ARG A 100 -8.42 5.43 -1.34
N HIS A 101 -9.10 5.51 -2.50
CA HIS A 101 -8.49 5.77 -3.82
C HIS A 101 -7.45 4.75 -4.29
N ARG A 102 -7.25 3.63 -3.59
CA ARG A 102 -6.35 2.57 -4.02
C ARG A 102 -7.06 1.56 -4.92
N ARG A 103 -6.33 1.06 -5.92
CA ARG A 103 -6.77 -0.03 -6.82
C ARG A 103 -6.04 -1.34 -6.51
N SER A 104 -5.37 -1.41 -5.40
CA SER A 104 -4.73 -2.63 -4.90
C SER A 104 -5.10 -2.84 -3.46
N SER A 105 -5.10 -4.09 -3.07
CA SER A 105 -5.22 -4.45 -1.68
C SER A 105 -4.06 -3.88 -0.85
N THR A 106 -4.27 -3.77 0.43
CA THR A 106 -3.24 -3.38 1.40
C THR A 106 -2.10 -4.38 1.39
N GLY A 107 -2.43 -5.68 1.31
CA GLY A 107 -1.44 -6.76 1.23
C GLY A 107 -0.55 -6.66 0.00
N LEU A 108 -1.13 -6.49 -1.19
CA LEU A 108 -0.35 -6.30 -2.41
C LEU A 108 0.48 -5.01 -2.36
N THR A 109 -0.09 -3.93 -1.82
CA THR A 109 0.62 -2.65 -1.68
C THR A 109 1.85 -2.80 -0.78
N GLY A 110 1.74 -3.55 0.31
CA GLY A 110 2.86 -3.90 1.20
C GLY A 110 3.97 -4.66 0.47
N TRP A 111 3.62 -5.69 -0.31
CA TRP A 111 4.59 -6.45 -1.13
C TRP A 111 5.30 -5.55 -2.14
N LEU A 112 4.56 -4.76 -2.89
CA LEU A 112 5.13 -3.85 -3.89
C LEU A 112 6.07 -2.83 -3.25
N ARG A 113 5.72 -2.33 -2.06
CA ARG A 113 6.58 -1.42 -1.31
C ARG A 113 7.89 -2.09 -0.87
N SER A 114 7.83 -3.30 -0.33
CA SER A 114 9.02 -4.07 0.05
C SER A 114 9.93 -4.34 -1.16
N ILE A 115 9.36 -4.78 -2.27
CA ILE A 115 10.10 -5.00 -3.53
C ILE A 115 10.75 -3.69 -4.02
N ALA A 116 10.05 -2.57 -3.92
CA ALA A 116 10.57 -1.27 -4.33
C ALA A 116 11.70 -0.78 -3.43
N ILE A 117 11.63 -1.04 -2.12
CA ILE A 117 12.69 -0.70 -1.16
C ILE A 117 13.98 -1.48 -1.46
N GLU A 118 13.87 -2.77 -1.72
CA GLU A 118 15.05 -3.64 -1.94
C GLU A 118 15.69 -3.43 -3.33
N LEU A 119 14.87 -3.23 -4.35
CA LEU A 119 15.34 -3.27 -5.75
C LEU A 119 15.28 -1.91 -6.48
N GLY A 120 14.69 -0.90 -5.89
CA GLY A 120 14.46 0.39 -6.56
C GLY A 120 13.44 0.29 -7.70
N GLY A 121 13.52 1.19 -8.68
CA GLY A 121 12.46 1.35 -9.69
C GLY A 121 12.48 0.32 -10.83
N ARG A 122 13.57 0.26 -11.61
CA ARG A 122 13.63 -0.58 -12.82
C ARG A 122 13.77 -2.08 -12.52
N PRO A 123 14.69 -2.52 -11.64
CA PRO A 123 14.79 -3.93 -11.26
C PRO A 123 13.51 -4.44 -10.61
N ALA A 124 12.92 -3.67 -9.70
CA ALA A 124 11.63 -4.01 -9.08
C ALA A 124 10.52 -4.21 -10.13
N ALA A 125 10.42 -3.33 -11.13
CA ALA A 125 9.42 -3.47 -12.19
C ALA A 125 9.64 -4.73 -13.05
N ARG A 126 10.90 -5.12 -13.30
CA ARG A 126 11.19 -6.40 -13.99
C ARG A 126 10.77 -7.60 -13.17
N LEU A 127 11.05 -7.61 -11.87
CA LEU A 127 10.62 -8.67 -10.97
C LEU A 127 9.09 -8.74 -10.88
N CYS A 128 8.42 -7.61 -10.69
CA CYS A 128 6.96 -7.56 -10.66
C CYS A 128 6.32 -8.17 -11.91
N ARG A 129 6.87 -7.90 -13.09
CA ARG A 129 6.39 -8.49 -14.35
C ARG A 129 6.53 -10.02 -14.36
N ARG A 130 7.66 -10.56 -13.87
CA ARG A 130 7.86 -12.01 -13.78
C ARG A 130 6.92 -12.66 -12.79
N LEU A 131 6.61 -11.97 -11.68
CA LEU A 131 5.67 -12.42 -10.64
C LEU A 131 4.20 -12.10 -10.97
N ARG A 132 3.91 -11.60 -12.18
CA ARG A 132 2.56 -11.18 -12.61
C ARG A 132 1.91 -10.13 -11.69
N LEU A 133 2.71 -9.34 -11.00
CA LEU A 133 2.26 -8.21 -10.21
C LEU A 133 2.04 -6.98 -11.08
N ALA A 134 0.85 -6.40 -11.04
CA ALA A 134 0.49 -5.23 -11.86
C ALA A 134 1.15 -3.94 -11.34
N ALA A 135 2.47 -3.82 -11.47
CA ALA A 135 3.21 -2.66 -11.02
C ALA A 135 4.36 -2.28 -11.96
N GLY A 136 4.27 -1.08 -12.52
CA GLY A 136 5.34 -0.45 -13.27
C GLY A 136 6.26 0.41 -12.39
N ARG A 137 7.40 0.86 -12.97
CA ARG A 137 8.42 1.68 -12.27
C ARG A 137 7.82 2.86 -11.51
N THR A 138 7.00 3.68 -12.14
CA THR A 138 6.43 4.89 -11.54
C THR A 138 5.56 4.57 -10.33
N ARG A 139 4.75 3.50 -10.41
CA ARG A 139 3.93 3.06 -9.29
C ARG A 139 4.80 2.63 -8.11
N LEU A 140 5.85 1.83 -8.37
CA LEU A 140 6.76 1.35 -7.34
C LEU A 140 7.48 2.51 -6.64
N LEU A 141 8.01 3.46 -7.39
CA LEU A 141 8.67 4.63 -6.81
C LEU A 141 7.72 5.50 -5.97
N ARG A 142 6.45 5.63 -6.38
CA ARG A 142 5.43 6.36 -5.60
C ARG A 142 5.04 5.68 -4.28
N LEU A 143 5.37 4.41 -4.10
CA LEU A 143 5.17 3.69 -2.84
C LEU A 143 6.30 3.91 -1.83
N LEU A 144 7.43 4.43 -2.29
CA LEU A 144 8.54 4.81 -1.43
C LEU A 144 8.19 6.15 -0.76
N THR A 145 8.22 6.15 0.56
CA THR A 145 8.12 7.37 1.36
C THR A 145 9.54 7.81 1.72
N ALA A 146 9.77 9.11 1.81
CA ALA A 146 11.01 9.62 2.35
C ALA A 146 11.25 9.03 3.76
N PRO A 147 12.47 8.62 4.09
CA PRO A 147 12.79 8.18 5.42
C PRO A 147 12.59 9.33 6.41
N THR A 148 12.14 9.00 7.62
CA THR A 148 12.09 9.98 8.70
C THR A 148 13.52 10.34 9.08
N VAL A 149 13.87 11.61 9.00
CA VAL A 149 15.14 12.13 9.49
C VAL A 149 15.05 12.19 11.02
N PRO A 150 15.99 11.58 11.77
CA PRO A 150 15.98 11.70 13.22
C PRO A 150 16.27 13.13 13.64
N ASP A 151 15.63 13.60 14.71
CA ASP A 151 15.85 14.94 15.28
C ASP A 151 17.27 15.14 15.84
N ARG A 152 18.01 14.06 16.03
CA ARG A 152 19.36 14.07 16.56
C ARG A 152 20.37 13.72 15.47
N ALA A 153 21.39 14.56 15.31
CA ALA A 153 22.50 14.27 14.41
C ALA A 153 23.27 13.01 14.86
N PRO A 154 23.66 12.11 13.94
CA PRO A 154 24.50 10.99 14.27
C PRO A 154 25.91 11.48 14.67
N ARG A 155 26.59 10.72 15.54
CA ARG A 155 27.94 11.05 15.99
C ARG A 155 28.97 10.94 14.84
N VAL A 156 28.80 9.97 13.96
CA VAL A 156 29.62 9.78 12.77
C VAL A 156 28.74 9.79 11.53
N LEU A 157 28.94 10.81 10.69
CA LEU A 157 28.18 11.03 9.47
C LEU A 157 29.08 10.69 8.26
N GLY A 158 28.66 9.70 7.48
CA GLY A 158 29.20 9.46 6.15
C GLY A 158 28.54 10.40 5.13
N VAL A 159 29.34 11.01 4.27
CA VAL A 159 28.86 11.90 3.21
C VAL A 159 29.35 11.34 1.88
N ASP A 160 28.44 11.21 0.92
CA ASP A 160 28.74 10.80 -0.46
C ASP A 160 27.96 11.67 -1.44
N GLU A 161 28.56 11.99 -2.58
CA GLU A 161 27.95 12.81 -3.61
C GLU A 161 27.66 11.97 -4.86
N PHE A 162 26.50 12.18 -5.44
CA PHE A 162 26.12 11.54 -6.69
C PHE A 162 25.54 12.54 -7.68
N ALA A 163 25.78 12.32 -8.97
CA ALA A 163 25.24 13.18 -10.01
C ALA A 163 23.83 12.73 -10.44
N PHE A 164 22.83 13.60 -10.30
CA PHE A 164 21.54 13.45 -10.97
C PHE A 164 21.68 13.63 -12.47
N ARG A 165 22.53 14.58 -12.87
CA ARG A 165 22.94 14.84 -14.24
C ARG A 165 24.41 15.18 -14.24
N LYS A 166 25.20 14.36 -14.93
CA LYS A 166 26.65 14.52 -15.01
C LYS A 166 27.02 15.95 -15.41
N GLY A 167 27.86 16.59 -14.58
CA GLY A 167 28.34 17.94 -14.84
C GLY A 167 27.38 19.09 -14.52
N CYS A 168 26.16 18.82 -14.03
CA CYS A 168 25.16 19.88 -13.81
C CYS A 168 24.48 19.87 -12.43
N THR A 169 24.01 18.70 -11.99
CA THR A 169 23.22 18.64 -10.74
C THR A 169 23.68 17.47 -9.91
N TYR A 170 24.07 17.75 -8.68
CA TYR A 170 24.53 16.77 -7.72
C TYR A 170 23.53 16.66 -6.56
N GLY A 171 23.53 15.52 -5.92
CA GLY A 171 22.85 15.28 -4.66
C GLY A 171 23.82 14.68 -3.66
N THR A 172 23.61 14.98 -2.39
CA THR A 172 24.42 14.46 -1.29
C THR A 172 23.64 13.38 -0.56
N VAL A 173 24.27 12.23 -0.31
CA VAL A 173 23.77 11.18 0.57
C VAL A 173 24.43 11.33 1.92
N LEU A 174 23.61 11.40 2.96
CA LEU A 174 24.08 11.40 4.34
C LEU A 174 23.77 10.05 4.97
N VAL A 175 24.77 9.40 5.54
CA VAL A 175 24.66 8.05 6.13
C VAL A 175 25.09 8.09 7.59
N ASP A 176 24.23 7.62 8.48
CA ASP A 176 24.61 7.34 9.86
C ASP A 176 25.49 6.07 9.89
N VAL A 177 26.79 6.25 10.10
CA VAL A 177 27.78 5.15 10.04
C VAL A 177 27.73 4.27 11.30
N GLU A 178 27.35 4.83 12.44
CA GLU A 178 27.30 4.10 13.72
C GLU A 178 25.94 3.48 14.02
N GLY A 179 24.88 4.02 13.46
CA GLY A 179 23.50 3.54 13.65
C GLY A 179 23.26 2.18 13.01
N ARG A 180 24.06 1.15 13.38
CA ARG A 180 23.80 -0.24 13.00
C ARG A 180 22.58 -0.73 13.77
N PRO A 181 21.47 -1.11 13.10
CA PRO A 181 20.47 -1.94 13.75
C PRO A 181 21.17 -3.23 14.19
N GLY A 182 20.93 -3.66 15.43
CA GLY A 182 21.53 -4.85 16.03
C GLY A 182 21.49 -6.07 15.09
N ARG A 183 22.46 -6.96 15.25
CA ARG A 183 22.70 -8.18 14.45
C ARG A 183 21.38 -8.86 14.06
N GLY A 184 21.05 -8.80 12.76
CA GLY A 184 19.86 -9.47 12.20
C GLY A 184 19.13 -8.73 11.09
N ARG A 185 19.41 -7.42 10.87
CA ARG A 185 18.84 -6.67 9.75
C ARG A 185 19.95 -5.94 9.01
N ALA A 186 20.03 -6.17 7.71
CA ALA A 186 20.94 -5.43 6.83
C ALA A 186 20.76 -3.92 7.05
N ALA A 187 21.88 -3.21 7.25
CA ALA A 187 21.88 -1.76 7.37
C ALA A 187 21.26 -1.16 6.11
N ARG A 188 20.10 -0.53 6.25
CA ARG A 188 19.46 0.18 5.16
C ARG A 188 20.07 1.58 5.09
N PRO A 189 20.59 2.03 3.94
CA PRO A 189 21.00 3.42 3.78
C PRO A 189 19.78 4.31 4.01
N ARG A 190 19.88 5.27 4.91
CA ARG A 190 18.87 6.29 5.15
C ARG A 190 19.18 7.44 4.19
N LEU A 191 18.33 7.63 3.22
CA LEU A 191 18.38 8.80 2.34
C LEU A 191 17.90 10.00 3.14
N GLY A 192 18.78 10.92 3.46
CA GLY A 192 18.43 12.25 3.98
C GLY A 192 17.82 13.12 2.87
N ASP A 193 17.03 14.09 3.27
CA ASP A 193 16.32 15.02 2.38
C ASP A 193 17.32 15.82 1.52
N VAL A 194 17.20 15.68 0.19
CA VAL A 194 18.03 16.40 -0.76
C VAL A 194 17.38 17.76 -0.97
N ARG A 195 17.58 18.70 -0.06
CA ARG A 195 17.39 20.12 -0.37
C ARG A 195 18.66 20.63 -1.00
N GLY A 196 18.56 21.06 -2.25
CA GLY A 196 19.66 21.62 -2.99
C GLY A 196 20.25 22.84 -2.26
N LEU A 197 21.51 22.75 -1.89
CA LEU A 197 22.33 23.92 -1.68
C LEU A 197 22.70 24.42 -3.08
N ALA A 198 21.95 25.41 -3.54
CA ALA A 198 22.34 26.21 -4.69
C ALA A 198 23.48 27.14 -4.26
N HIS A 199 24.62 27.01 -4.88
CA HIS A 199 25.59 28.07 -5.07
C HIS A 199 25.66 28.45 -6.51
#